data_da99fd95786faa0a7ee25b0ea257d669
#
_entry.id   da99fd95786faa0a7ee25b0ea257d669
#
_cell.length_a   1.000
_cell.length_b   1.000
_cell.length_c   1.000
_cell.angle_alpha   90.00
_cell.angle_beta   90.00
_cell.angle_gamma   90.00
#
_symmetry.space_group_name_H-M   'P 1'
#
loop_
_entity.id
_entity.type
_entity.pdbx_description
1 polymer ?
#
loop_
_entity_poly.entity_id
_entity_poly.type
_entity_poly.pdbx_seq_one_letter_code
_entity_poly.pdbx_strand_id
1 'polypeptide(L)'
;EDFNAKLILEGFADNPFLPKFYEDQARYAFPLEMSFLAERYQQFTESTSQLDLFKNFMVSDYDIYKSLIFAQITLGKEEFALYRKLFGFMYQDAKVPDAYIYLYQNTERLLENIAKRGRDYEKTIDAEYLEKINQGYLDFIKTHHQNHQLIIDVSDRDFVSNPEDYQWIIKKIALFGFLKSR
;
A
#
# COMPACT_ATOMS: atom_id res chain seq x y z
N GLU A 1 3.91 -8.84 -16.37
CA GLU A 1 4.10 -9.59 -17.62
C GLU A 1 3.11 -10.76 -17.71
N ASP A 2 2.94 -11.58 -16.67
CA ASP A 2 2.15 -12.82 -16.70
C ASP A 2 0.64 -12.61 -16.97
N PHE A 3 0.11 -11.41 -16.75
CA PHE A 3 -1.32 -11.16 -16.82
C PHE A 3 -1.74 -10.05 -17.80
N ASN A 4 -0.83 -9.49 -18.57
CA ASN A 4 -1.11 -8.36 -19.46
C ASN A 4 -1.85 -7.20 -18.77
N ALA A 5 -1.43 -6.85 -17.54
CA ALA A 5 -2.02 -5.79 -16.74
C ALA A 5 -1.35 -4.42 -17.01
N LYS A 6 -2.10 -3.33 -16.86
CA LYS A 6 -1.56 -1.99 -16.65
C LYS A 6 -1.11 -1.90 -15.20
N LEU A 7 0.14 -1.50 -14.96
CA LEU A 7 0.70 -1.36 -13.61
C LEU A 7 0.57 0.08 -13.13
N ILE A 8 0.21 0.24 -11.86
CA ILE A 8 0.24 1.49 -11.12
C ILE A 8 1.16 1.26 -9.93
N LEU A 9 2.39 1.78 -10.00
CA LEU A 9 3.42 1.60 -8.98
C LEU A 9 3.61 2.89 -8.19
N GLU A 10 3.64 2.79 -6.85
CA GLU A 10 3.79 3.94 -5.96
C GLU A 10 5.16 4.60 -6.15
N GLY A 11 5.14 5.89 -6.45
CA GLY A 11 6.34 6.74 -6.44
C GLY A 11 6.54 7.32 -5.04
N PHE A 12 7.63 6.96 -4.34
CA PHE A 12 7.92 7.46 -2.99
C PHE A 12 9.38 7.86 -2.79
N ALA A 13 10.26 7.45 -3.71
CA ALA A 13 11.71 7.52 -3.51
C ALA A 13 12.25 8.95 -3.39
N ASP A 14 11.63 9.90 -4.04
CA ASP A 14 12.09 11.30 -4.12
C ASP A 14 11.32 12.24 -3.19
N ASN A 15 10.51 11.71 -2.26
CA ASN A 15 9.74 12.54 -1.34
C ASN A 15 10.67 13.23 -0.32
N PRO A 16 10.76 14.60 -0.35
CA PRO A 16 11.72 15.35 0.46
C PRO A 16 11.40 15.34 1.96
N PHE A 17 10.18 14.95 2.34
CA PHE A 17 9.76 14.86 3.74
C PHE A 17 10.07 13.51 4.36
N LEU A 18 10.24 12.45 3.57
CA LEU A 18 10.40 11.11 4.07
C LEU A 18 11.64 10.94 4.98
N PRO A 19 12.86 11.39 4.61
CA PRO A 19 14.00 11.34 5.52
C PRO A 19 13.77 12.17 6.80
N LYS A 20 13.20 13.37 6.66
CA LYS A 20 12.92 14.29 7.78
C LYS A 20 11.91 13.73 8.77
N PHE A 21 10.93 12.97 8.29
CA PHE A 21 9.94 12.31 9.12
C PHE A 21 10.59 11.29 10.07
N TYR A 22 11.57 10.51 9.60
CA TYR A 22 12.26 9.56 10.47
C TYR A 22 13.20 10.23 11.47
N GLU A 23 13.63 11.49 11.23
CA GLU A 23 14.39 12.29 12.18
C GLU A 23 13.49 12.96 13.23
N ASP A 24 12.33 13.50 12.83
CA ASP A 24 11.38 14.21 13.69
C ASP A 24 9.94 13.99 13.22
N GLN A 25 9.35 12.88 13.68
CA GLN A 25 7.98 12.49 13.31
C GLN A 25 6.96 13.55 13.70
N ALA A 26 7.07 14.14 14.89
CA ALA A 26 6.10 15.12 15.38
C ALA A 26 6.00 16.36 14.47
N ARG A 27 7.11 16.75 13.87
CA ARG A 27 7.18 17.93 13.01
C ARG A 27 6.81 17.62 11.56
N TYR A 28 7.18 16.45 11.06
CA TYR A 28 7.13 16.16 9.62
C TYR A 28 6.04 15.15 9.23
N ALA A 29 5.29 14.58 10.19
CA ALA A 29 4.22 13.64 9.86
C ALA A 29 3.14 14.27 8.96
N PHE A 30 2.60 15.43 9.34
CA PHE A 30 1.55 16.06 8.55
C PHE A 30 2.02 16.50 7.15
N PRO A 31 3.16 17.20 6.97
CA PRO A 31 3.69 17.50 5.63
C PRO A 31 3.95 16.24 4.78
N LEU A 32 4.47 15.16 5.38
CA LEU A 32 4.73 13.91 4.68
C LEU A 32 3.43 13.28 4.18
N GLU A 33 2.46 13.09 5.08
CA GLU A 33 1.18 12.47 4.73
C GLU A 33 0.42 13.27 3.67
N MET A 34 0.46 14.62 3.76
CA MET A 34 -0.15 15.50 2.75
C MET A 34 0.55 15.40 1.39
N SER A 35 1.88 15.29 1.38
CA SER A 35 2.65 15.07 0.14
C SER A 35 2.26 13.74 -0.52
N PHE A 36 2.22 12.67 0.25
CA PHE A 36 1.79 11.36 -0.26
C PHE A 36 0.33 11.36 -0.72
N LEU A 37 -0.56 12.05 -0.03
CA LEU A 37 -1.95 12.17 -0.46
C LEU A 37 -2.06 12.82 -1.83
N ALA A 38 -1.33 13.93 -2.03
CA ALA A 38 -1.34 14.67 -3.30
C ALA A 38 -0.74 13.84 -4.44
N GLU A 39 0.42 13.20 -4.21
CA GLU A 39 1.10 12.37 -5.21
C GLU A 39 0.25 11.16 -5.62
N ARG A 40 -0.32 10.43 -4.66
CA ARG A 40 -1.21 9.28 -4.93
C ARG A 40 -2.47 9.70 -5.66
N TYR A 41 -3.05 10.85 -5.30
CA TYR A 41 -4.23 11.38 -5.98
C TYR A 41 -3.94 11.72 -7.44
N GLN A 42 -2.83 12.42 -7.70
CA GLN A 42 -2.41 12.74 -9.06
C GLN A 42 -2.20 11.45 -9.86
N GLN A 43 -1.42 10.51 -9.34
CA GLN A 43 -1.14 9.23 -10.00
C GLN A 43 -2.42 8.42 -10.26
N PHE A 44 -3.32 8.35 -9.28
CA PHE A 44 -4.60 7.67 -9.43
C PHE A 44 -5.43 8.30 -10.55
N THR A 45 -5.56 9.63 -10.57
CA THR A 45 -6.34 10.37 -11.56
C THR A 45 -5.76 10.17 -12.97
N GLU A 46 -4.44 10.31 -13.13
CA GLU A 46 -3.77 10.10 -14.40
C GLU A 46 -3.92 8.65 -14.90
N SER A 47 -3.76 7.69 -14.00
CA SER A 47 -3.81 6.26 -14.35
C SER A 47 -5.22 5.79 -14.70
N THR A 48 -6.25 6.33 -14.07
CA THR A 48 -7.65 5.92 -14.26
C THR A 48 -8.37 6.71 -15.36
N SER A 49 -7.86 7.91 -15.72
CA SER A 49 -8.43 8.72 -16.80
C SER A 49 -8.21 8.14 -18.19
N GLN A 50 -7.16 7.32 -18.37
CA GLN A 50 -6.81 6.72 -19.65
C GLN A 50 -7.05 5.20 -19.60
N LEU A 51 -8.12 4.76 -20.28
CA LEU A 51 -8.33 3.33 -20.55
C LEU A 51 -7.29 2.85 -21.56
N ASP A 52 -6.46 1.90 -21.14
CA ASP A 52 -5.57 1.19 -22.05
C ASP A 52 -6.34 0.03 -22.68
N LEU A 53 -6.74 0.20 -23.95
CA LEU A 53 -7.52 -0.80 -24.70
C LEU A 53 -6.77 -2.12 -24.94
N PHE A 54 -5.45 -2.14 -24.72
CA PHE A 54 -4.60 -3.31 -24.91
C PHE A 54 -4.34 -4.08 -23.60
N LYS A 55 -4.86 -3.58 -22.48
CA LYS A 55 -4.69 -4.20 -21.16
C LYS A 55 -6.01 -4.77 -20.66
N ASN A 56 -5.93 -5.97 -20.07
CA ASN A 56 -7.12 -6.68 -19.60
C ASN A 56 -7.66 -6.09 -18.30
N PHE A 57 -6.77 -5.57 -17.45
CA PHE A 57 -7.09 -4.97 -16.14
C PHE A 57 -5.92 -4.11 -15.62
N MET A 58 -6.14 -3.44 -14.52
CA MET A 58 -5.11 -2.67 -13.81
C MET A 58 -4.70 -3.40 -12.53
N VAL A 59 -3.43 -3.34 -12.20
CA VAL A 59 -2.86 -3.79 -10.92
C VAL A 59 -2.11 -2.65 -10.29
N SER A 60 -2.44 -2.32 -9.05
CA SER A 60 -1.73 -1.35 -8.24
C SER A 60 -0.99 -2.05 -7.10
N ASP A 61 0.22 -1.60 -6.77
CA ASP A 61 0.97 -2.08 -5.60
C ASP A 61 0.56 -1.36 -4.31
N TYR A 62 -0.38 -0.42 -4.40
CA TYR A 62 -1.01 0.24 -3.26
C TYR A 62 -2.51 0.45 -3.51
N ASP A 63 -3.25 0.59 -2.43
CA ASP A 63 -4.62 1.09 -2.43
C ASP A 63 -4.65 2.54 -1.89
N ILE A 64 -5.59 3.37 -2.37
CA ILE A 64 -5.72 4.77 -1.94
C ILE A 64 -5.92 4.90 -0.43
N TYR A 65 -6.57 3.94 0.21
CA TYR A 65 -6.80 3.92 1.66
C TYR A 65 -5.53 3.72 2.49
N LYS A 66 -4.42 3.29 1.88
CA LYS A 66 -3.09 3.34 2.51
C LYS A 66 -2.84 4.71 3.14
N SER A 67 -3.26 5.78 2.48
CA SER A 67 -3.16 7.14 2.98
C SER A 67 -3.87 7.34 4.32
N LEU A 68 -5.06 6.80 4.49
CA LEU A 68 -5.78 6.90 5.77
C LEU A 68 -5.18 6.02 6.87
N ILE A 69 -4.69 4.83 6.53
CA ILE A 69 -4.08 3.90 7.49
C ILE A 69 -2.84 4.53 8.11
N PHE A 70 -1.94 5.06 7.27
CA PHE A 70 -0.71 5.71 7.76
C PHE A 70 -1.01 7.00 8.51
N ALA A 71 -1.86 7.88 7.97
CA ALA A 71 -2.23 9.13 8.61
C ALA A 71 -2.90 8.93 9.98
N GLN A 72 -3.67 7.86 10.17
CA GLN A 72 -4.29 7.56 11.45
C GLN A 72 -3.26 7.19 12.54
N ILE A 73 -2.11 6.66 12.13
CA ILE A 73 -1.05 6.21 13.04
C ILE A 73 -0.08 7.34 13.33
N THR A 74 0.20 8.20 12.35
CA THR A 74 1.26 9.20 12.39
C THR A 74 0.78 10.58 12.82
N LEU A 75 -0.51 10.92 12.59
CA LEU A 75 -1.04 12.26 12.81
C LEU A 75 -1.74 12.41 14.16
N GLY A 76 -1.68 13.62 14.72
CA GLY A 76 -2.52 14.02 15.84
C GLY A 76 -4.02 14.03 15.48
N LYS A 77 -4.87 14.01 16.50
CA LYS A 77 -6.34 13.87 16.32
C LYS A 77 -6.94 14.95 15.40
N GLU A 78 -6.54 16.20 15.57
CA GLU A 78 -7.02 17.33 14.79
C GLU A 78 -6.52 17.29 13.36
N GLU A 79 -5.23 16.97 13.19
CA GLU A 79 -4.60 16.81 11.88
C GLU A 79 -5.22 15.66 11.10
N PHE A 80 -5.42 14.52 11.74
CA PHE A 80 -6.09 13.37 11.12
C PHE A 80 -7.54 13.69 10.72
N ALA A 81 -8.27 14.45 11.55
CA ALA A 81 -9.62 14.87 11.21
C ALA A 81 -9.66 15.75 9.95
N LEU A 82 -8.71 16.67 9.81
CA LEU A 82 -8.56 17.50 8.61
C LEU A 82 -8.16 16.63 7.39
N TYR A 83 -7.15 15.79 7.56
CA TYR A 83 -6.65 14.89 6.53
C TYR A 83 -7.78 14.00 5.96
N ARG A 84 -8.58 13.39 6.83
CA ARG A 84 -9.73 12.56 6.44
C ARG A 84 -10.77 13.32 5.62
N LYS A 85 -11.02 14.61 5.94
CA LYS A 85 -11.91 15.44 5.13
C LYS A 85 -11.35 15.68 3.73
N LEU A 86 -10.07 16.02 3.63
CA LEU A 86 -9.41 16.24 2.34
C LEU A 86 -9.40 14.96 1.50
N PHE A 87 -9.07 13.82 2.11
CA PHE A 87 -9.16 12.51 1.47
C PHE A 87 -10.57 12.25 0.91
N GLY A 88 -11.62 12.51 1.70
CA GLY A 88 -13.00 12.34 1.27
C GLY A 88 -13.38 13.19 0.07
N PHE A 89 -12.91 14.45 0.01
CA PHE A 89 -13.14 15.31 -1.15
C PHE A 89 -12.38 14.87 -2.40
N MET A 90 -11.14 14.43 -2.23
CA MET A 90 -10.29 14.03 -3.36
C MET A 90 -10.76 12.70 -3.98
N TYR A 91 -11.19 11.75 -3.16
CA TYR A 91 -11.51 10.40 -3.60
C TYR A 91 -13.02 10.07 -3.58
N GLN A 92 -13.90 11.08 -3.56
CA GLN A 92 -15.36 10.88 -3.49
C GLN A 92 -15.91 10.00 -4.63
N ASP A 93 -15.30 10.07 -5.83
CA ASP A 93 -15.70 9.34 -7.03
C ASP A 93 -14.75 8.18 -7.36
N ALA A 94 -13.85 7.83 -6.43
CA ALA A 94 -12.89 6.76 -6.65
C ALA A 94 -13.60 5.39 -6.68
N LYS A 95 -13.30 4.60 -7.71
CA LYS A 95 -13.81 3.25 -7.82
C LYS A 95 -13.10 2.34 -6.83
N VAL A 96 -13.89 1.50 -6.16
CA VAL A 96 -13.35 0.42 -5.32
C VAL A 96 -12.70 -0.65 -6.23
N PRO A 97 -11.55 -1.19 -5.88
CA PRO A 97 -10.95 -2.28 -6.64
C PRO A 97 -11.81 -3.54 -6.60
N ASP A 98 -11.84 -4.28 -7.72
CA ASP A 98 -12.57 -5.55 -7.81
C ASP A 98 -11.98 -6.63 -6.89
N ALA A 99 -10.69 -6.53 -6.58
CA ALA A 99 -9.97 -7.40 -5.65
C ALA A 99 -8.94 -6.64 -4.83
N TYR A 100 -8.85 -7.00 -3.57
CA TYR A 100 -7.83 -6.51 -2.64
C TYR A 100 -6.98 -7.69 -2.15
N ILE A 101 -5.69 -7.68 -2.47
CA ILE A 101 -4.76 -8.72 -2.08
C ILE A 101 -3.74 -8.12 -1.12
N TYR A 102 -3.74 -8.61 0.10
CA TYR A 102 -2.80 -8.18 1.13
C TYR A 102 -1.73 -9.26 1.34
N LEU A 103 -0.50 -8.94 0.96
CA LEU A 103 0.66 -9.78 1.25
C LEU A 103 1.16 -9.43 2.65
N TYR A 104 0.70 -10.22 3.62
CA TYR A 104 1.07 -10.03 5.02
C TYR A 104 2.48 -10.56 5.27
N GLN A 105 3.27 -9.78 6.01
CA GLN A 105 4.55 -10.21 6.61
C GLN A 105 4.54 -9.85 8.08
N ASN A 106 5.06 -10.73 8.93
CA ASN A 106 5.25 -10.44 10.34
C ASN A 106 6.33 -9.34 10.53
N THR A 107 6.35 -8.74 11.71
CA THR A 107 7.23 -7.61 12.03
C THR A 107 8.71 -7.95 11.87
N GLU A 108 9.12 -9.17 12.26
CA GLU A 108 10.51 -9.65 12.14
C GLU A 108 10.94 -9.65 10.66
N ARG A 109 10.10 -10.24 9.79
CA ARG A 109 10.39 -10.29 8.35
C ARG A 109 10.42 -8.90 7.70
N LEU A 110 9.56 -7.99 8.15
CA LEU A 110 9.57 -6.60 7.69
C LEU A 110 10.88 -5.89 8.07
N LEU A 111 11.35 -6.06 9.31
CA LEU A 111 12.62 -5.50 9.76
C LEU A 111 13.82 -6.07 9.01
N GLU A 112 13.84 -7.38 8.74
CA GLU A 112 14.87 -8.01 7.91
C GLU A 112 14.90 -7.41 6.49
N ASN A 113 13.73 -7.25 5.86
CA ASN A 113 13.62 -6.67 4.52
C ASN A 113 14.06 -5.20 4.49
N ILE A 114 13.72 -4.41 5.52
CA ILE A 114 14.16 -3.03 5.68
C ILE A 114 15.69 -2.99 5.81
N ALA A 115 16.27 -3.82 6.67
CA ALA A 115 17.72 -3.91 6.85
C ALA A 115 18.43 -4.33 5.55
N LYS A 116 17.91 -5.34 4.83
CA LYS A 116 18.43 -5.81 3.54
C LYS A 116 18.39 -4.73 2.46
N ARG A 117 17.33 -3.91 2.44
CA ARG A 117 17.17 -2.78 1.50
C ARG A 117 18.17 -1.66 1.76
N GLY A 118 18.57 -1.44 3.03
CA GLY A 118 19.71 -0.62 3.42
C GLY A 118 19.56 0.89 3.22
N ARG A 119 18.34 1.44 3.30
CA ARG A 119 18.11 2.88 3.24
C ARG A 119 18.46 3.54 4.56
N ASP A 120 19.33 4.55 4.54
CA ASP A 120 19.85 5.17 5.76
C ASP A 120 18.77 5.75 6.67
N TYR A 121 17.76 6.39 6.12
CA TYR A 121 16.66 7.01 6.87
C TYR A 121 15.68 5.99 7.48
N GLU A 122 15.72 4.73 7.04
CA GLU A 122 14.87 3.66 7.58
C GLU A 122 15.47 2.94 8.79
N LYS A 123 16.73 3.22 9.15
CA LYS A 123 17.42 2.55 10.27
C LYS A 123 16.78 2.77 11.64
N THR A 124 15.99 3.83 11.78
CA THR A 124 15.30 4.18 13.03
C THR A 124 13.87 3.64 13.12
N ILE A 125 13.41 2.88 12.12
CA ILE A 125 12.09 2.24 12.14
C ILE A 125 12.08 1.17 13.24
N ASP A 126 11.14 1.30 14.16
CA ASP A 126 10.96 0.33 15.24
C ASP A 126 9.85 -0.70 14.97
N ALA A 127 9.86 -1.78 15.74
CA ALA A 127 8.90 -2.86 15.63
C ALA A 127 7.47 -2.40 15.93
N GLU A 128 7.28 -1.54 16.94
CA GLU A 128 5.98 -1.06 17.38
C GLU A 128 5.26 -0.27 16.26
N TYR A 129 6.00 0.55 15.53
CA TYR A 129 5.48 1.28 14.38
C TYR A 129 4.98 0.32 13.29
N LEU A 130 5.78 -0.70 12.95
CA LEU A 130 5.39 -1.70 11.94
C LEU A 130 4.19 -2.54 12.37
N GLU A 131 4.10 -2.90 13.65
CA GLU A 131 2.95 -3.60 14.21
C GLU A 131 1.67 -2.77 14.11
N LYS A 132 1.73 -1.48 14.43
CA LYS A 132 0.60 -0.55 14.26
C LYS A 132 0.14 -0.45 12.81
N ILE A 133 1.09 -0.39 11.87
CA ILE A 133 0.79 -0.39 10.43
C ILE A 133 0.11 -1.70 10.02
N ASN A 134 0.66 -2.86 10.38
CA ASN A 134 0.07 -4.16 10.10
C ASN A 134 -1.35 -4.27 10.68
N GLN A 135 -1.55 -3.88 11.93
CA GLN A 135 -2.86 -3.89 12.57
C GLN A 135 -3.84 -2.95 11.84
N GLY A 136 -3.39 -1.75 11.46
CA GLY A 136 -4.18 -0.79 10.69
C GLY A 136 -4.69 -1.38 9.36
N TYR A 137 -3.83 -2.09 8.62
CA TYR A 137 -4.23 -2.81 7.41
C TYR A 137 -5.24 -3.91 7.69
N LEU A 138 -5.01 -4.76 8.68
CA LEU A 138 -5.93 -5.85 9.02
C LEU A 138 -7.31 -5.34 9.45
N ASP A 139 -7.37 -4.26 10.22
CA ASP A 139 -8.62 -3.65 10.65
C ASP A 139 -9.36 -2.99 9.48
N PHE A 140 -8.63 -2.31 8.61
CA PHE A 140 -9.18 -1.75 7.39
C PHE A 140 -9.79 -2.83 6.48
N ILE A 141 -9.05 -3.91 6.23
CA ILE A 141 -9.49 -5.01 5.38
C ILE A 141 -10.78 -5.64 5.94
N LYS A 142 -10.84 -5.89 7.24
CA LYS A 142 -12.05 -6.46 7.91
C LYS A 142 -13.28 -5.60 7.74
N THR A 143 -13.12 -4.27 7.70
CA THR A 143 -14.25 -3.32 7.67
C THR A 143 -14.69 -2.93 6.27
N HIS A 144 -13.77 -2.88 5.29
CA HIS A 144 -14.03 -2.28 3.98
C HIS A 144 -14.08 -3.28 2.82
N HIS A 145 -13.46 -4.44 2.93
CA HIS A 145 -13.31 -5.39 1.81
C HIS A 145 -13.86 -6.79 2.11
N GLN A 146 -14.99 -6.91 2.81
CA GLN A 146 -15.50 -8.17 3.35
C GLN A 146 -15.70 -9.30 2.31
N ASN A 147 -15.96 -8.97 1.04
CA ASN A 147 -16.32 -9.98 0.03
C ASN A 147 -15.26 -10.18 -1.09
N HIS A 148 -14.24 -9.33 -1.17
CA HIS A 148 -13.29 -9.32 -2.30
C HIS A 148 -11.86 -9.14 -1.83
N GLN A 149 -11.50 -9.78 -0.72
CA GLN A 149 -10.19 -9.69 -0.10
C GLN A 149 -9.52 -11.03 -0.02
N LEU A 150 -8.21 -11.04 -0.22
CA LEU A 150 -7.33 -12.19 -0.02
C LEU A 150 -6.14 -11.76 0.83
N ILE A 151 -5.98 -12.36 2.00
CA ILE A 151 -4.79 -12.18 2.82
C ILE A 151 -3.89 -13.38 2.60
N ILE A 152 -2.65 -13.15 2.19
CA ILE A 152 -1.64 -14.19 1.99
C ILE A 152 -0.48 -13.91 2.95
N ASP A 153 -0.27 -14.78 3.91
CA ASP A 153 0.92 -14.72 4.76
C ASP A 153 2.15 -15.20 3.95
N VAL A 154 3.10 -14.30 3.77
CA VAL A 154 4.35 -14.53 3.03
C VAL A 154 5.58 -14.32 3.93
N SER A 155 5.41 -14.41 5.27
CA SER A 155 6.51 -14.20 6.24
C SER A 155 7.68 -15.16 6.01
N ASP A 156 7.39 -16.42 5.68
CA ASP A 156 8.39 -17.47 5.46
C ASP A 156 8.78 -17.66 3.99
N ARG A 157 8.46 -16.68 3.12
CA ARG A 157 8.66 -16.81 1.67
C ARG A 157 9.52 -15.69 1.10
N ASP A 158 10.33 -16.05 0.11
CA ASP A 158 11.12 -15.10 -0.70
C ASP A 158 10.66 -15.18 -2.17
N PHE A 159 9.49 -14.60 -2.45
CA PHE A 159 8.91 -14.60 -3.79
C PHE A 159 9.64 -13.68 -4.79
N VAL A 160 10.65 -12.95 -4.35
CA VAL A 160 11.53 -12.14 -5.21
C VAL A 160 12.67 -12.99 -5.77
N SER A 161 13.29 -13.82 -4.92
CA SER A 161 14.47 -14.61 -5.28
C SER A 161 14.13 -16.07 -5.58
N ASN A 162 12.99 -16.57 -5.06
CA ASN A 162 12.56 -17.96 -5.22
C ASN A 162 11.34 -18.08 -6.16
N PRO A 163 11.50 -18.64 -7.38
CA PRO A 163 10.41 -18.82 -8.33
C PRO A 163 9.27 -19.70 -7.82
N GLU A 164 9.54 -20.67 -6.93
CA GLU A 164 8.50 -21.54 -6.38
C GLU A 164 7.57 -20.79 -5.45
N ASP A 165 8.12 -19.89 -4.62
CA ASP A 165 7.34 -19.02 -3.74
C ASP A 165 6.49 -18.03 -4.55
N TYR A 166 7.05 -17.47 -5.62
CA TYR A 166 6.30 -16.65 -6.56
C TYR A 166 5.12 -17.42 -7.17
N GLN A 167 5.37 -18.61 -7.72
CA GLN A 167 4.32 -19.43 -8.32
C GLN A 167 3.25 -19.86 -7.30
N TRP A 168 3.63 -20.06 -6.04
CA TRP A 168 2.68 -20.36 -4.98
C TRP A 168 1.71 -19.18 -4.73
N ILE A 169 2.21 -17.92 -4.69
CA ILE A 169 1.37 -16.73 -4.58
C ILE A 169 0.42 -16.64 -5.77
N ILE A 170 0.93 -16.80 -7.00
CA ILE A 170 0.13 -16.73 -8.22
C ILE A 170 -1.00 -17.76 -8.19
N LYS A 171 -0.74 -19.00 -7.74
CA LYS A 171 -1.77 -20.02 -7.57
C LYS A 171 -2.84 -19.63 -6.56
N LYS A 172 -2.45 -19.01 -5.43
CA LYS A 172 -3.41 -18.48 -4.44
C LYS A 172 -4.33 -17.42 -5.03
N ILE A 173 -3.77 -16.48 -5.78
CA ILE A 173 -4.53 -15.41 -6.46
C ILE A 173 -5.47 -16.00 -7.52
N ALA A 174 -4.99 -16.95 -8.33
CA ALA A 174 -5.80 -17.60 -9.35
C ALA A 174 -6.98 -18.40 -8.76
N LEU A 175 -6.77 -19.09 -7.65
CA LEU A 175 -7.82 -19.84 -6.93
C LEU A 175 -8.87 -18.92 -6.32
N PHE A 176 -8.52 -17.68 -5.98
CA PHE A 176 -9.47 -16.69 -5.46
C PHE A 176 -10.50 -16.22 -6.51
N GLY A 177 -10.28 -16.54 -7.78
CA GLY A 177 -11.29 -16.42 -8.83
C GLY A 177 -11.27 -15.13 -9.65
N PHE A 178 -10.36 -14.18 -9.38
CA PHE A 178 -10.26 -12.94 -10.16
C PHE A 178 -9.56 -13.10 -11.50
N LEU A 179 -8.71 -14.12 -11.63
CA LEU A 179 -7.96 -14.40 -12.85
C LEU A 179 -8.67 -15.40 -13.77
N LYS A 180 -9.93 -15.73 -13.51
CA LYS A 180 -10.74 -16.48 -14.49
C LYS A 180 -11.01 -15.55 -15.66
N SER A 181 -10.35 -15.86 -16.77
CA SER A 181 -10.54 -15.23 -18.08
C SER A 181 -12.02 -14.94 -18.37
N ARG A 182 -12.31 -13.67 -18.61
CA ARG A 182 -13.47 -13.33 -19.44
C ARG A 182 -13.20 -13.69 -20.88
#